data_0d49ef7c9fc66fadb8a0d2beafaccb87
#
_entry.id   0d49ef7c9fc66fadb8a0d2beafaccb87
#
_cell.length_a   1.000
_cell.length_b   1.000
_cell.length_c   1.000
_cell.angle_alpha   90.00
_cell.angle_beta   90.00
_cell.angle_gamma   90.00
#
_symmetry.space_group_name_H-M   'P 1'
#
loop_
_entity.id
_entity.type
_entity.pdbx_description
1 polymer ?
#
loop_
_entity_poly.entity_id
_entity_poly.type
_entity_poly.pdbx_seq_one_letter_code
_entity_poly.pdbx_strand_id
1 'polypeptide(L)'
;LAYSPFYITPEELAVYQEAQEQEILTGDNLTTWHKYDVEEPFRYHFKLTALPFMSFLFVIVFLTHSSDTLVVTFFGLILSVMMAGIFYLTIGLDYRYDYIFSDKGFVMKKRRNMPKWVNTASQAVGWVGAVVCVVMVAVIGPMALAGAGALILFSFGMLKRQPDERTEVKVGEREDWLFADYNKKRKVIQFYFKHDICRYRDTAHKTIFRSQDRADCYVFFKTEADLESMVAQLSKVYTLNCTEVDDHKKLFEAKPESRLFNIPVCSREYQTDEVFDLRASKAPLPEREYLYNGKWQTESEIERLKAAGEQPASPAS
;
A
#
# COMPACT_ATOMS: atom_id res chain seq x y z
N LEU A 1 9.92 7.53 -22.75
CA LEU A 1 9.26 8.52 -21.90
C LEU A 1 8.94 7.89 -20.56
N ALA A 2 9.40 8.52 -19.49
CA ALA A 2 9.29 8.02 -18.12
C ALA A 2 7.86 7.90 -17.60
N TYR A 3 6.88 8.53 -18.20
CA TYR A 3 5.47 8.42 -17.82
C TYR A 3 4.65 7.84 -18.97
N SER A 4 3.66 7.01 -18.63
CA SER A 4 2.65 6.55 -19.59
C SER A 4 1.86 7.74 -20.17
N PRO A 5 1.18 7.57 -21.31
CA PRO A 5 0.33 8.63 -21.84
C PRO A 5 -0.65 9.18 -20.79
N PHE A 6 -0.93 10.48 -20.82
CA PHE A 6 -1.72 11.10 -19.75
C PHE A 6 -3.21 10.78 -19.87
N TYR A 7 -3.78 10.98 -21.06
CA TYR A 7 -5.20 10.77 -21.30
C TYR A 7 -5.51 9.32 -21.65
N ILE A 8 -5.61 8.48 -20.62
CA ILE A 8 -5.86 7.04 -20.72
C ILE A 8 -6.87 6.59 -19.67
N THR A 9 -7.43 5.40 -19.82
CA THR A 9 -8.28 4.78 -18.81
C THR A 9 -7.46 3.99 -17.79
N PRO A 10 -8.04 3.63 -16.62
CA PRO A 10 -7.38 2.76 -15.65
C PRO A 10 -6.99 1.39 -16.23
N GLU A 11 -7.81 0.84 -17.12
CA GLU A 11 -7.55 -0.44 -17.80
C GLU A 11 -6.35 -0.33 -18.75
N GLU A 12 -6.29 0.78 -19.50
CA GLU A 12 -5.15 1.05 -20.38
C GLU A 12 -3.85 1.21 -19.58
N LEU A 13 -3.91 1.93 -18.44
CA LEU A 13 -2.73 2.02 -17.57
C LEU A 13 -2.29 0.65 -17.07
N ALA A 14 -3.22 -0.21 -16.69
CA ALA A 14 -2.89 -1.57 -16.23
C ALA A 14 -2.18 -2.37 -17.34
N VAL A 15 -2.62 -2.26 -18.60
CA VAL A 15 -1.95 -2.89 -19.75
C VAL A 15 -0.54 -2.33 -19.95
N TYR A 16 -0.34 -1.00 -19.82
CA TYR A 16 1.00 -0.39 -19.88
C TYR A 16 1.91 -0.93 -18.78
N GLN A 17 1.42 -0.99 -17.54
CA GLN A 17 2.20 -1.48 -16.40
C GLN A 17 2.55 -2.97 -16.55
N GLU A 18 1.65 -3.77 -17.11
CA GLU A 18 1.92 -5.18 -17.41
C GLU A 18 3.00 -5.33 -18.50
N ALA A 19 2.93 -4.52 -19.56
CA ALA A 19 3.95 -4.49 -20.59
C ALA A 19 5.33 -4.06 -20.05
N GLN A 20 5.37 -3.03 -19.21
CA GLN A 20 6.59 -2.58 -18.52
C GLN A 20 7.17 -3.68 -17.61
N GLU A 21 6.31 -4.39 -16.86
CA GLU A 21 6.75 -5.54 -16.05
C GLU A 21 7.41 -6.62 -16.91
N GLN A 22 6.79 -6.96 -18.04
CA GLN A 22 7.35 -7.96 -18.98
C GLN A 22 8.69 -7.49 -19.53
N GLU A 23 8.82 -6.22 -19.88
CA GLU A 23 10.08 -5.67 -20.36
C GLU A 23 11.18 -5.73 -19.29
N ILE A 24 10.89 -5.38 -18.04
CA ILE A 24 11.82 -5.46 -16.92
C ILE A 24 12.28 -6.90 -16.68
N LEU A 25 11.39 -7.87 -16.82
CA LEU A 25 11.70 -9.31 -16.68
C LEU A 25 12.66 -9.82 -17.77
N THR A 26 12.71 -9.16 -18.93
CA THR A 26 13.64 -9.51 -20.02
C THR A 26 14.97 -8.76 -19.96
N GLY A 27 15.17 -7.91 -18.94
CA GLY A 27 16.39 -7.14 -18.75
C GLY A 27 17.57 -7.99 -18.30
N ASP A 28 18.77 -7.44 -18.48
CA ASP A 28 20.00 -8.04 -18.00
C ASP A 28 20.18 -7.80 -16.48
N ASN A 29 21.06 -8.57 -15.83
CA ASN A 29 21.33 -8.51 -14.38
C ASN A 29 20.06 -8.68 -13.51
N LEU A 30 19.14 -9.52 -13.97
CA LEU A 30 17.90 -9.79 -13.27
C LEU A 30 18.13 -10.34 -11.86
N THR A 31 17.68 -9.63 -10.85
CA THR A 31 17.76 -10.03 -9.45
C THR A 31 16.35 -10.10 -8.87
N THR A 32 15.99 -11.24 -8.30
CA THR A 32 14.67 -11.44 -7.69
C THR A 32 14.80 -11.96 -6.27
N TRP A 33 14.04 -11.42 -5.34
CA TRP A 33 13.94 -11.93 -3.97
C TRP A 33 12.60 -11.57 -3.34
N HIS A 34 12.32 -12.19 -2.22
CA HIS A 34 11.16 -11.83 -1.42
C HIS A 34 11.53 -11.62 0.05
N LYS A 35 10.78 -10.76 0.71
CA LYS A 35 10.94 -10.46 2.14
C LYS A 35 9.58 -10.26 2.80
N TYR A 36 9.48 -10.72 4.05
CA TYR A 36 8.37 -10.40 4.94
C TYR A 36 8.81 -9.29 5.87
N ASP A 37 8.13 -8.15 5.80
CA ASP A 37 8.45 -6.98 6.62
C ASP A 37 7.24 -6.02 6.76
N VAL A 38 7.41 -4.93 7.48
CA VAL A 38 6.43 -3.85 7.66
C VAL A 38 7.08 -2.50 7.40
N GLU A 39 6.31 -1.56 6.85
CA GLU A 39 6.75 -0.18 6.58
C GLU A 39 6.71 0.67 7.84
N GLU A 40 7.44 0.20 8.88
CA GLU A 40 7.49 0.81 10.19
C GLU A 40 8.92 0.84 10.73
N PRO A 41 9.29 1.84 11.54
CA PRO A 41 10.60 1.90 12.15
C PRO A 41 10.94 0.66 12.97
N PHE A 42 9.95 0.14 13.70
CA PHE A 42 10.09 -1.02 14.58
C PHE A 42 9.22 -2.18 14.11
N ARG A 43 9.84 -3.15 13.49
CA ARG A 43 9.19 -4.32 12.89
C ARG A 43 8.22 -5.06 13.82
N TYR A 44 8.52 -5.10 15.11
CA TYR A 44 7.75 -5.89 16.09
C TYR A 44 6.80 -5.04 16.93
N HIS A 45 6.69 -3.74 16.68
CA HIS A 45 5.90 -2.84 17.51
C HIS A 45 4.45 -3.32 17.67
N PHE A 46 3.75 -3.56 16.59
CA PHE A 46 2.36 -4.03 16.64
C PHE A 46 2.19 -5.45 17.17
N LYS A 47 3.20 -6.32 16.97
CA LYS A 47 3.18 -7.67 17.54
C LYS A 47 3.30 -7.66 19.05
N LEU A 48 4.13 -6.78 19.59
CA LEU A 48 4.34 -6.66 21.03
C LEU A 48 3.18 -5.96 21.74
N THR A 49 2.49 -5.01 21.09
CA THR A 49 1.33 -4.32 21.68
C THR A 49 0.11 -5.21 21.85
N ALA A 50 0.02 -6.33 21.14
CA ALA A 50 -1.04 -7.32 21.34
C ALA A 50 -1.00 -7.98 22.74
N LEU A 51 0.21 -8.19 23.30
CA LEU A 51 0.39 -8.83 24.60
C LEU A 51 -0.21 -8.02 25.78
N PRO A 52 0.13 -6.71 25.97
CA PRO A 52 -0.47 -5.92 27.05
C PRO A 52 -1.98 -5.73 26.84
N PHE A 53 -2.48 -5.66 25.63
CA PHE A 53 -3.91 -5.58 25.36
C PHE A 53 -4.66 -6.84 25.84
N MET A 54 -4.09 -8.05 25.59
CA MET A 54 -4.62 -9.29 26.14
C MET A 54 -4.65 -9.29 27.66
N SER A 55 -3.52 -8.89 28.28
CA SER A 55 -3.39 -8.87 29.75
C SER A 55 -4.39 -7.89 30.38
N PHE A 56 -4.61 -6.73 29.77
CA PHE A 56 -5.55 -5.72 30.23
C PHE A 56 -7.01 -6.22 30.19
N LEU A 57 -7.43 -6.85 29.10
CA LEU A 57 -8.77 -7.44 29.01
C LEU A 57 -8.99 -8.54 30.04
N PHE A 58 -7.98 -9.41 30.23
CA PHE A 58 -8.05 -10.47 31.22
C PHE A 58 -8.19 -9.91 32.66
N VAL A 59 -7.43 -8.87 33.00
CA VAL A 59 -7.50 -8.20 34.30
C VAL A 59 -8.87 -7.55 34.52
N ILE A 60 -9.44 -6.87 33.53
CA ILE A 60 -10.78 -6.28 33.65
C ILE A 60 -11.82 -7.35 33.94
N VAL A 61 -11.83 -8.45 33.16
CA VAL A 61 -12.79 -9.56 33.36
C VAL A 61 -12.62 -10.17 34.76
N PHE A 62 -11.38 -10.33 35.23
CA PHE A 62 -11.07 -10.87 36.55
C PHE A 62 -11.54 -9.95 37.70
N LEU A 63 -11.32 -8.63 37.57
CA LEU A 63 -11.67 -7.66 38.62
C LEU A 63 -13.18 -7.36 38.69
N THR A 64 -13.91 -7.53 37.62
CA THR A 64 -15.35 -7.23 37.58
C THR A 64 -16.25 -8.37 38.11
N HIS A 65 -15.66 -9.52 38.41
CA HIS A 65 -16.46 -10.71 38.80
C HIS A 65 -16.02 -11.34 40.13
N SER A 66 -16.93 -11.38 41.10
CA SER A 66 -16.64 -11.75 42.49
C SER A 66 -17.19 -13.08 42.98
N SER A 67 -17.99 -13.83 42.20
CA SER A 67 -18.74 -14.98 42.78
C SER A 67 -18.53 -16.36 42.17
N ASP A 68 -18.18 -16.47 40.86
CA ASP A 68 -17.95 -17.80 40.22
C ASP A 68 -16.62 -17.79 39.44
N THR A 69 -15.54 -17.85 40.17
CA THR A 69 -14.18 -17.56 39.70
C THR A 69 -13.71 -18.44 38.54
N LEU A 70 -14.04 -19.73 38.53
CA LEU A 70 -13.56 -20.68 37.50
C LEU A 70 -14.20 -20.46 36.11
N VAL A 71 -15.53 -20.36 36.09
CA VAL A 71 -16.29 -20.23 34.83
C VAL A 71 -15.97 -18.90 34.15
N VAL A 72 -15.97 -17.81 34.92
CA VAL A 72 -15.67 -16.47 34.41
C VAL A 72 -14.23 -16.35 33.94
N THR A 73 -13.28 -16.92 34.70
CA THR A 73 -11.87 -16.95 34.28
C THR A 73 -11.67 -17.70 32.99
N PHE A 74 -12.34 -18.83 32.81
CA PHE A 74 -12.28 -19.65 31.60
C PHE A 74 -12.83 -18.90 30.37
N PHE A 75 -14.04 -18.31 30.48
CA PHE A 75 -14.63 -17.53 29.39
C PHE A 75 -13.85 -16.26 29.12
N GLY A 76 -13.33 -15.56 30.12
CA GLY A 76 -12.48 -14.40 29.99
C GLY A 76 -11.18 -14.70 29.25
N LEU A 77 -10.57 -15.86 29.54
CA LEU A 77 -9.36 -16.32 28.84
C LEU A 77 -9.66 -16.59 27.35
N ILE A 78 -10.73 -17.30 27.06
CA ILE A 78 -11.14 -17.57 25.67
C ILE A 78 -11.37 -16.27 24.92
N LEU A 79 -12.12 -15.33 25.49
CA LEU A 79 -12.40 -14.05 24.87
C LEU A 79 -11.12 -13.24 24.63
N SER A 80 -10.19 -13.22 25.59
CA SER A 80 -8.91 -12.54 25.48
C SER A 80 -8.04 -13.13 24.36
N VAL A 81 -7.98 -14.45 24.25
CA VAL A 81 -7.25 -15.14 23.17
C VAL A 81 -7.88 -14.85 21.79
N MET A 82 -9.22 -14.88 21.72
CA MET A 82 -9.92 -14.53 20.46
C MET A 82 -9.64 -13.09 20.04
N MET A 83 -9.76 -12.12 20.96
CA MET A 83 -9.51 -10.70 20.67
C MET A 83 -8.07 -10.44 20.26
N ALA A 84 -7.11 -11.09 20.92
CA ALA A 84 -5.72 -11.00 20.51
C ALA A 84 -5.45 -11.62 19.14
N GLY A 85 -6.09 -12.75 18.85
CA GLY A 85 -6.05 -13.36 17.53
C GLY A 85 -6.57 -12.41 16.44
N ILE A 86 -7.72 -11.78 16.67
CA ILE A 86 -8.30 -10.77 15.76
C ILE A 86 -7.35 -9.60 15.60
N PHE A 87 -6.82 -9.04 16.70
CA PHE A 87 -5.88 -7.93 16.67
C PHE A 87 -4.61 -8.29 15.87
N TYR A 88 -4.04 -9.48 16.13
CA TYR A 88 -2.87 -9.96 15.38
C TYR A 88 -3.16 -10.10 13.88
N LEU A 89 -4.32 -10.67 13.52
CA LEU A 89 -4.70 -10.84 12.13
C LEU A 89 -5.03 -9.50 11.43
N THR A 90 -5.47 -8.48 12.18
CA THR A 90 -5.80 -7.17 11.60
C THR A 90 -4.60 -6.24 11.48
N ILE A 91 -3.69 -6.23 12.46
CA ILE A 91 -2.61 -5.24 12.54
C ILE A 91 -1.22 -5.91 12.59
N GLY A 92 -1.10 -7.10 13.20
CA GLY A 92 0.19 -7.75 13.46
C GLY A 92 0.81 -8.52 12.30
N LEU A 93 0.12 -8.66 11.17
CA LEU A 93 0.64 -9.42 10.03
C LEU A 93 1.67 -8.62 9.23
N ASP A 94 2.77 -9.28 8.91
CA ASP A 94 3.76 -8.76 7.97
C ASP A 94 3.17 -8.71 6.56
N TYR A 95 3.69 -7.80 5.73
CA TYR A 95 3.47 -7.83 4.28
C TYR A 95 4.55 -8.70 3.63
N ARG A 96 4.18 -9.41 2.59
CA ARG A 96 5.13 -10.06 1.69
C ARG A 96 5.42 -9.10 0.56
N TYR A 97 6.69 -8.82 0.39
CA TYR A 97 7.24 -8.05 -0.71
C TYR A 97 7.97 -9.00 -1.66
N ASP A 98 7.61 -8.99 -2.92
CA ASP A 98 8.31 -9.67 -3.99
C ASP A 98 8.97 -8.58 -4.86
N TYR A 99 10.29 -8.61 -4.99
CA TYR A 99 11.09 -7.62 -5.71
C TYR A 99 11.72 -8.23 -6.95
N ILE A 100 11.74 -7.45 -8.01
CA ILE A 100 12.39 -7.75 -9.29
C ILE A 100 13.17 -6.51 -9.68
N PHE A 101 14.47 -6.63 -9.90
CA PHE A 101 15.34 -5.56 -10.38
C PHE A 101 16.11 -6.04 -11.60
N SER A 102 16.21 -5.20 -12.62
CA SER A 102 17.04 -5.40 -13.81
C SER A 102 17.65 -4.07 -14.27
N ASP A 103 18.42 -4.09 -15.33
CA ASP A 103 18.92 -2.89 -15.98
C ASP A 103 17.83 -2.01 -16.58
N LYS A 104 16.66 -2.59 -16.90
CA LYS A 104 15.51 -1.89 -17.47
C LYS A 104 14.60 -1.23 -16.43
N GLY A 105 14.62 -1.71 -15.18
CA GLY A 105 13.74 -1.15 -14.15
C GLY A 105 13.57 -2.02 -12.91
N PHE A 106 12.55 -1.71 -12.14
CA PHE A 106 12.15 -2.52 -10.98
C PHE A 106 10.66 -2.77 -10.94
N VAL A 107 10.29 -3.88 -10.30
CA VAL A 107 8.92 -4.21 -9.93
C VAL A 107 8.87 -4.58 -8.45
N MET A 108 7.94 -3.99 -7.73
CA MET A 108 7.62 -4.37 -6.35
C MET A 108 6.17 -4.82 -6.29
N LYS A 109 5.95 -6.04 -5.77
CA LYS A 109 4.62 -6.56 -5.47
C LYS A 109 4.48 -6.71 -3.97
N LYS A 110 3.55 -5.96 -3.38
CA LYS A 110 3.25 -5.97 -1.95
C LYS A 110 1.89 -6.60 -1.73
N ARG A 111 1.84 -7.60 -0.87
CA ARG A 111 0.59 -8.23 -0.44
C ARG A 111 0.66 -8.57 1.04
N ARG A 112 -0.48 -8.53 1.70
CA ARG A 112 -0.56 -8.93 3.09
C ARG A 112 -0.36 -10.44 3.22
N ASN A 113 0.37 -10.86 4.24
CA ASN A 113 0.63 -12.28 4.47
C ASN A 113 -0.51 -12.91 5.28
N MET A 114 -1.74 -12.87 4.73
CA MET A 114 -2.91 -13.46 5.37
C MET A 114 -2.86 -15.00 5.27
N PRO A 115 -2.91 -15.73 6.39
CA PRO A 115 -2.97 -17.19 6.35
C PRO A 115 -4.23 -17.68 5.61
N LYS A 116 -4.09 -18.64 4.71
CA LYS A 116 -5.21 -19.17 3.90
C LYS A 116 -6.37 -19.73 4.73
N TRP A 117 -6.08 -20.25 5.92
CA TRP A 117 -7.10 -20.82 6.82
C TRP A 117 -8.04 -19.76 7.40
N VAL A 118 -7.65 -18.47 7.42
CA VAL A 118 -8.48 -17.39 7.99
C VAL A 118 -9.78 -17.26 7.25
N ASN A 119 -9.77 -17.37 5.93
CA ASN A 119 -10.97 -17.32 5.11
C ASN A 119 -11.91 -18.50 5.42
N THR A 120 -11.36 -19.71 5.55
CA THR A 120 -12.11 -20.90 5.92
C THR A 120 -12.67 -20.79 7.35
N ALA A 121 -11.87 -20.30 8.29
CA ALA A 121 -12.30 -20.11 9.67
C ALA A 121 -13.42 -19.05 9.78
N SER A 122 -13.31 -17.94 9.06
CA SER A 122 -14.36 -16.91 9.05
C SER A 122 -15.68 -17.44 8.48
N GLN A 123 -15.61 -18.26 7.41
CA GLN A 123 -16.80 -18.94 6.88
C GLN A 123 -17.40 -19.93 7.88
N ALA A 124 -16.57 -20.71 8.58
CA ALA A 124 -17.05 -21.64 9.61
C ALA A 124 -17.76 -20.89 10.76
N VAL A 125 -17.19 -19.78 11.22
CA VAL A 125 -17.81 -18.91 12.22
C VAL A 125 -19.14 -18.35 11.71
N GLY A 126 -19.20 -17.93 10.45
CA GLY A 126 -20.43 -17.46 9.80
C GLY A 126 -21.52 -18.54 9.78
N TRP A 127 -21.18 -19.79 9.44
CA TRP A 127 -22.11 -20.92 9.47
C TRP A 127 -22.61 -21.21 10.88
N VAL A 128 -21.74 -21.29 11.86
CA VAL A 128 -22.10 -21.48 13.26
C VAL A 128 -23.01 -20.35 13.73
N GLY A 129 -22.69 -19.12 13.45
CA GLY A 129 -23.51 -17.95 13.77
C GLY A 129 -24.89 -18.01 13.14
N ALA A 130 -24.98 -18.39 11.86
CA ALA A 130 -26.26 -18.54 11.16
C ALA A 130 -27.13 -19.63 11.80
N VAL A 131 -26.56 -20.79 12.13
CA VAL A 131 -27.28 -21.89 12.81
C VAL A 131 -27.79 -21.46 14.20
N VAL A 132 -26.91 -20.80 14.99
CA VAL A 132 -27.29 -20.25 16.31
C VAL A 132 -28.44 -19.25 16.18
N CYS A 133 -28.41 -18.36 15.20
CA CYS A 133 -29.49 -17.40 14.95
C CYS A 133 -30.82 -18.12 14.63
N VAL A 134 -30.80 -19.15 13.79
CA VAL A 134 -32.02 -19.95 13.47
C VAL A 134 -32.59 -20.63 14.71
N VAL A 135 -31.73 -21.24 15.53
CA VAL A 135 -32.15 -21.89 16.80
C VAL A 135 -32.74 -20.85 17.76
N MET A 136 -32.11 -19.67 17.90
CA MET A 136 -32.60 -18.60 18.76
C MET A 136 -33.97 -18.09 18.32
N VAL A 137 -34.23 -17.95 17.04
CA VAL A 137 -35.54 -17.56 16.50
C VAL A 137 -36.58 -18.67 16.79
N ALA A 138 -36.21 -19.93 16.67
CA ALA A 138 -37.12 -21.06 16.95
C ALA A 138 -37.48 -21.20 18.44
N VAL A 139 -36.53 -20.89 19.35
CA VAL A 139 -36.71 -21.04 20.81
C VAL A 139 -37.35 -19.83 21.47
N ILE A 140 -36.89 -18.62 21.11
CA ILE A 140 -37.27 -17.34 21.74
C ILE A 140 -38.35 -16.60 20.92
N GLY A 141 -38.53 -17.01 19.66
CA GLY A 141 -39.45 -16.37 18.72
C GLY A 141 -38.84 -15.19 17.95
N PRO A 142 -39.66 -14.53 17.07
CA PRO A 142 -39.19 -13.45 16.19
C PRO A 142 -38.59 -12.24 16.92
N MET A 143 -38.87 -12.05 18.19
CA MET A 143 -38.27 -10.99 19.02
C MET A 143 -36.75 -11.11 19.13
N ALA A 144 -36.19 -12.33 18.97
CA ALA A 144 -34.76 -12.55 18.91
C ALA A 144 -34.10 -11.80 17.75
N LEU A 145 -34.83 -11.54 16.64
CA LEU A 145 -34.33 -10.78 15.50
C LEU A 145 -34.12 -9.30 15.81
N ALA A 146 -34.92 -8.71 16.70
CA ALA A 146 -34.81 -7.30 17.07
C ALA A 146 -33.51 -6.99 17.82
N GLY A 147 -33.00 -7.92 18.65
CA GLY A 147 -31.73 -7.78 19.36
C GLY A 147 -30.52 -8.35 18.61
N ALA A 148 -30.73 -9.39 17.80
CA ALA A 148 -29.66 -10.11 17.11
C ALA A 148 -29.49 -9.74 15.63
N GLY A 149 -30.25 -8.79 15.10
CA GLY A 149 -30.24 -8.44 13.68
C GLY A 149 -28.86 -8.07 13.14
N ALA A 150 -28.06 -7.36 13.92
CA ALA A 150 -26.68 -7.03 13.57
C ALA A 150 -25.78 -8.27 13.50
N LEU A 151 -25.95 -9.23 14.43
CA LEU A 151 -25.22 -10.51 14.44
C LEU A 151 -25.59 -11.38 13.24
N ILE A 152 -26.86 -11.37 12.84
CA ILE A 152 -27.34 -12.09 11.67
C ILE A 152 -26.69 -11.54 10.40
N LEU A 153 -26.74 -10.22 10.18
CA LEU A 153 -26.09 -9.57 9.04
C LEU A 153 -24.58 -9.83 9.02
N PHE A 154 -23.94 -9.77 10.19
CA PHE A 154 -22.52 -10.05 10.32
C PHE A 154 -22.18 -11.50 9.96
N SER A 155 -22.97 -12.47 10.45
CA SER A 155 -22.82 -13.90 10.14
C SER A 155 -22.99 -14.17 8.64
N PHE A 156 -24.00 -13.61 8.01
CA PHE A 156 -24.18 -13.71 6.55
C PHE A 156 -23.06 -13.06 5.75
N GLY A 157 -22.52 -11.93 6.22
CA GLY A 157 -21.33 -11.30 5.64
C GLY A 157 -20.10 -12.21 5.67
N MET A 158 -19.92 -12.97 6.75
CA MET A 158 -18.82 -13.93 6.91
C MET A 158 -18.95 -15.19 6.02
N LEU A 159 -20.16 -15.55 5.59
CA LEU A 159 -20.37 -16.70 4.70
C LEU A 159 -19.78 -16.48 3.30
N LYS A 160 -19.69 -15.24 2.85
CA LYS A 160 -19.04 -14.91 1.58
C LYS A 160 -17.54 -15.13 1.70
N ARG A 161 -17.00 -15.87 0.72
CA ARG A 161 -15.54 -15.93 0.58
C ARG A 161 -15.01 -14.52 0.36
N GLN A 162 -14.14 -14.09 1.26
CA GLN A 162 -13.43 -12.83 1.06
C GLN A 162 -12.51 -12.98 -0.14
N PRO A 163 -12.49 -12.00 -1.05
CA PRO A 163 -11.52 -12.01 -2.14
C PRO A 163 -10.10 -12.02 -1.54
N ASP A 164 -9.18 -12.64 -2.25
CA ASP A 164 -7.76 -12.55 -1.89
C ASP A 164 -7.37 -11.06 -1.80
N GLU A 165 -6.54 -10.71 -0.83
CA GLU A 165 -6.12 -9.32 -0.67
C GLU A 165 -5.44 -8.83 -1.97
N ARG A 166 -5.81 -7.63 -2.36
CA ARG A 166 -5.29 -7.01 -3.57
C ARG A 166 -3.77 -6.86 -3.46
N THR A 167 -3.05 -7.38 -4.44
CA THR A 167 -1.62 -7.14 -4.57
C THR A 167 -1.40 -5.71 -5.08
N GLU A 168 -0.72 -4.89 -4.31
CA GLU A 168 -0.22 -3.60 -4.76
C GLU A 168 1.00 -3.84 -5.64
N VAL A 169 0.97 -3.35 -6.86
CA VAL A 169 2.08 -3.45 -7.81
C VAL A 169 2.61 -2.06 -8.07
N LYS A 170 3.92 -1.88 -7.91
CA LYS A 170 4.64 -0.67 -8.31
C LYS A 170 5.68 -1.08 -9.34
N VAL A 171 5.61 -0.43 -10.48
CA VAL A 171 6.54 -0.62 -11.60
C VAL A 171 7.23 0.71 -11.85
N GLY A 172 8.54 0.69 -12.03
CA GLY A 172 9.33 1.85 -12.38
C GLY A 172 10.40 1.47 -13.39
N GLU A 173 10.30 2.01 -14.61
CA GLU A 173 11.37 1.90 -15.61
C GLU A 173 12.64 2.61 -15.12
N ARG A 174 13.75 2.29 -15.74
CA ARG A 174 15.05 2.88 -15.36
C ARG A 174 15.05 4.40 -15.40
N GLU A 175 14.35 5.01 -16.37
CA GLU A 175 14.22 6.46 -16.55
C GLU A 175 13.36 7.14 -15.48
N ASP A 176 12.55 6.36 -14.76
CA ASP A 176 11.68 6.82 -13.67
C ASP A 176 12.40 6.95 -12.34
N TRP A 177 13.59 6.39 -12.20
CA TRP A 177 14.32 6.37 -10.94
C TRP A 177 14.86 7.76 -10.61
N LEU A 178 14.68 8.20 -9.38
CA LEU A 178 15.06 9.54 -8.93
C LEU A 178 16.29 9.50 -8.02
N PHE A 179 16.17 8.88 -6.87
CA PHE A 179 17.22 8.69 -5.87
C PHE A 179 16.78 7.64 -4.84
N ALA A 180 17.70 7.28 -3.96
CA ALA A 180 17.42 6.32 -2.90
C ALA A 180 18.08 6.74 -1.59
N ASP A 181 17.38 6.51 -0.48
CA ASP A 181 17.93 6.65 0.87
C ASP A 181 17.96 5.27 1.53
N TYR A 182 19.01 4.97 2.29
CA TYR A 182 19.13 3.64 2.88
C TYR A 182 19.61 3.67 4.34
N ASN A 183 19.23 2.63 5.08
CA ASN A 183 19.72 2.42 6.44
C ASN A 183 20.20 0.99 6.64
N LYS A 184 21.45 0.82 7.07
CA LYS A 184 22.10 -0.49 7.28
C LYS A 184 21.47 -1.26 8.43
N LYS A 185 21.19 -0.63 9.56
CA LYS A 185 20.63 -1.29 10.75
C LYS A 185 19.24 -1.90 10.46
N ARG A 186 18.40 -1.17 9.74
CA ARG A 186 17.05 -1.62 9.37
C ARG A 186 17.06 -2.50 8.11
N LYS A 187 18.17 -2.50 7.35
CA LYS A 187 18.36 -3.21 6.08
C LYS A 187 17.28 -2.87 5.06
N VAL A 188 17.09 -1.58 4.85
CA VAL A 188 16.04 -1.05 3.98
C VAL A 188 16.60 0.05 3.09
N ILE A 189 16.12 0.10 1.87
CA ILE A 189 16.25 1.23 0.95
C ILE A 189 14.86 1.84 0.80
N GLN A 190 14.73 3.14 1.01
CA GLN A 190 13.58 3.93 0.55
C GLN A 190 13.92 4.43 -0.85
N PHE A 191 13.20 3.92 -1.83
CA PHE A 191 13.48 4.13 -3.24
C PHE A 191 12.45 5.08 -3.83
N TYR A 192 12.90 6.19 -4.38
CA TYR A 192 12.04 7.23 -4.95
C TYR A 192 12.03 7.15 -6.48
N PHE A 193 10.84 7.24 -7.05
CA PHE A 193 10.62 7.11 -8.49
C PHE A 193 9.38 7.86 -8.96
N LYS A 194 9.28 8.08 -10.26
CA LYS A 194 8.06 8.62 -10.89
C LYS A 194 6.99 7.55 -10.93
N HIS A 195 5.76 7.93 -10.66
CA HIS A 195 4.64 6.99 -10.52
C HIS A 195 3.39 7.51 -11.20
N ASP A 196 2.74 6.62 -11.89
CA ASP A 196 1.48 6.86 -12.58
C ASP A 196 0.30 6.34 -11.77
N ILE A 197 -0.74 7.17 -11.61
CA ILE A 197 -2.01 6.81 -10.99
C ILE A 197 -3.13 7.10 -11.99
N CYS A 198 -4.00 6.13 -12.21
CA CYS A 198 -5.22 6.30 -12.97
C CYS A 198 -6.35 5.52 -12.29
N ARG A 199 -7.44 6.20 -11.94
CA ARG A 199 -8.57 5.56 -11.25
C ARG A 199 -9.88 6.26 -11.56
N TYR A 200 -10.96 5.50 -11.57
CA TYR A 200 -12.29 6.10 -11.59
C TYR A 200 -12.60 6.76 -10.24
N ARG A 201 -13.23 7.93 -10.29
CA ARG A 201 -13.71 8.66 -9.11
C ARG A 201 -15.11 8.23 -8.71
N ASP A 202 -15.88 7.76 -9.66
CA ASP A 202 -17.28 7.38 -9.52
C ASP A 202 -17.52 5.92 -9.90
N THR A 203 -18.56 5.33 -9.35
CA THR A 203 -18.98 3.96 -9.65
C THR A 203 -19.53 3.77 -11.05
N ALA A 204 -19.92 4.87 -11.73
CA ALA A 204 -20.41 4.86 -13.09
C ALA A 204 -19.28 4.91 -14.15
N HIS A 205 -18.03 4.99 -13.71
CA HIS A 205 -16.84 5.04 -14.56
C HIS A 205 -16.84 6.23 -15.56
N LYS A 206 -17.45 7.34 -15.17
CA LYS A 206 -17.56 8.53 -16.02
C LYS A 206 -16.42 9.52 -15.81
N THR A 207 -15.88 9.59 -14.59
CA THR A 207 -14.82 10.53 -14.24
C THR A 207 -13.55 9.79 -13.90
N ILE A 208 -12.45 10.14 -14.57
CA ILE A 208 -11.13 9.59 -14.35
C ILE A 208 -10.29 10.62 -13.59
N PHE A 209 -9.65 10.18 -12.53
CA PHE A 209 -8.55 10.87 -11.89
C PHE A 209 -7.23 10.31 -12.41
N ARG A 210 -6.43 11.16 -13.05
CA ARG A 210 -5.11 10.82 -13.56
C ARG A 210 -4.06 11.66 -12.85
N SER A 211 -3.01 11.01 -12.36
CA SER A 211 -1.86 11.69 -11.78
C SER A 211 -0.58 11.05 -12.28
N GLN A 212 0.35 11.90 -12.69
CA GLN A 212 1.75 11.59 -12.93
C GLN A 212 2.54 12.27 -11.84
N ASP A 213 2.87 11.53 -10.82
CA ASP A 213 3.45 12.01 -9.58
C ASP A 213 4.76 11.26 -9.29
N ARG A 214 5.28 11.49 -8.15
CA ARG A 214 6.44 10.82 -7.56
C ARG A 214 5.98 10.02 -6.37
N ALA A 215 6.53 8.84 -6.22
CA ALA A 215 6.25 7.95 -5.11
C ALA A 215 7.55 7.43 -4.53
N ASP A 216 7.41 6.77 -3.41
CA ASP A 216 8.46 5.97 -2.82
C ASP A 216 7.99 4.55 -2.58
N CYS A 217 8.93 3.67 -2.41
CA CYS A 217 8.70 2.31 -1.93
C CYS A 217 9.85 1.85 -1.05
N TYR A 218 9.55 0.91 -0.16
CA TYR A 218 10.57 0.32 0.72
C TYR A 218 11.05 -1.00 0.14
N VAL A 219 12.37 -1.11 -0.01
CA VAL A 219 13.05 -2.32 -0.48
C VAL A 219 13.80 -2.94 0.70
N PHE A 220 13.32 -4.08 1.18
CA PHE A 220 13.84 -4.75 2.38
C PHE A 220 14.80 -5.89 2.02
N PHE A 221 15.91 -6.01 2.75
CA PHE A 221 16.92 -7.03 2.55
C PHE A 221 17.02 -8.01 3.73
N LYS A 222 17.52 -9.22 3.45
CA LYS A 222 17.74 -10.24 4.48
C LYS A 222 19.01 -9.96 5.27
N THR A 223 20.08 -9.62 4.56
CA THR A 223 21.40 -9.35 5.15
C THR A 223 21.86 -7.93 4.83
N GLU A 224 22.84 -7.44 5.59
CA GLU A 224 23.47 -6.15 5.31
C GLU A 224 24.30 -6.22 4.02
N ALA A 225 24.94 -7.36 3.77
CA ALA A 225 25.70 -7.58 2.55
C ALA A 225 24.85 -7.50 1.28
N ASP A 226 23.61 -8.03 1.31
CA ASP A 226 22.67 -7.90 0.19
C ASP A 226 22.30 -6.43 -0.06
N LEU A 227 22.07 -5.66 1.02
CA LEU A 227 21.79 -4.23 0.92
C LEU A 227 22.98 -3.47 0.34
N GLU A 228 24.20 -3.71 0.86
CA GLU A 228 25.41 -3.03 0.38
C GLU A 228 25.70 -3.36 -1.10
N SER A 229 25.50 -4.62 -1.50
CA SER A 229 25.60 -5.04 -2.89
C SER A 229 24.62 -4.29 -3.78
N MET A 230 23.35 -4.17 -3.37
CA MET A 230 22.33 -3.42 -4.12
C MET A 230 22.67 -1.93 -4.17
N VAL A 231 23.06 -1.30 -3.06
CA VAL A 231 23.46 0.11 -3.03
C VAL A 231 24.66 0.36 -3.95
N ALA A 232 25.63 -0.55 -3.95
CA ALA A 232 26.78 -0.46 -4.87
C ALA A 232 26.35 -0.59 -6.34
N GLN A 233 25.41 -1.47 -6.65
CA GLN A 233 24.85 -1.62 -7.98
C GLN A 233 24.07 -0.35 -8.40
N LEU A 234 23.21 0.16 -7.54
CA LEU A 234 22.43 1.39 -7.81
C LEU A 234 23.35 2.59 -8.03
N SER A 235 24.36 2.79 -7.21
CA SER A 235 25.25 3.95 -7.30
C SER A 235 26.31 3.84 -8.40
N LYS A 236 26.96 2.68 -8.57
CA LYS A 236 28.08 2.53 -9.51
C LYS A 236 27.64 2.15 -10.91
N VAL A 237 26.67 1.23 -11.04
CA VAL A 237 26.20 0.75 -12.35
C VAL A 237 25.12 1.67 -12.90
N TYR A 238 24.17 2.06 -12.04
CA TYR A 238 23.03 2.85 -12.45
C TYR A 238 23.18 4.35 -12.18
N THR A 239 24.29 4.78 -11.59
CA THR A 239 24.56 6.21 -11.30
C THR A 239 23.45 6.90 -10.51
N LEU A 240 22.74 6.14 -9.68
CA LEU A 240 21.69 6.66 -8.83
C LEU A 240 22.28 7.30 -7.58
N ASN A 241 21.77 8.46 -7.19
CA ASN A 241 22.17 9.08 -5.92
C ASN A 241 21.61 8.29 -4.75
N CYS A 242 22.50 7.64 -3.97
CA CYS A 242 22.14 6.85 -2.79
C CYS A 242 22.73 7.51 -1.55
N THR A 243 21.89 7.85 -0.58
CA THR A 243 22.29 8.55 0.66
C THR A 243 22.08 7.63 1.86
N GLU A 244 23.10 7.48 2.72
CA GLU A 244 22.95 6.77 3.97
C GLU A 244 22.29 7.64 5.03
N VAL A 245 21.26 7.12 5.68
CA VAL A 245 20.50 7.79 6.75
C VAL A 245 20.76 7.06 8.05
N ASP A 246 21.43 7.70 9.00
CA ASP A 246 21.81 7.10 10.30
C ASP A 246 20.61 6.72 11.15
N ASP A 247 19.61 7.59 11.25
CA ASP A 247 18.39 7.33 11.99
C ASP A 247 17.32 6.73 11.08
N HIS A 248 17.12 5.41 11.21
CA HIS A 248 16.12 4.69 10.44
C HIS A 248 14.69 5.20 10.61
N LYS A 249 14.36 5.88 11.72
CA LYS A 249 13.02 6.44 11.94
C LYS A 249 12.67 7.49 10.89
N LYS A 250 13.65 8.27 10.46
CA LYS A 250 13.45 9.31 9.45
C LYS A 250 12.98 8.77 8.12
N LEU A 251 13.38 7.54 7.74
CA LEU A 251 12.92 6.89 6.51
C LEU A 251 11.41 6.59 6.52
N PHE A 252 10.82 6.39 7.70
CA PHE A 252 9.40 6.06 7.85
C PHE A 252 8.55 7.26 8.30
N GLU A 253 9.14 8.45 8.40
CA GLU A 253 8.39 9.65 8.69
C GLU A 253 7.63 10.12 7.44
N ALA A 254 6.33 10.39 7.59
CA ALA A 254 5.49 10.92 6.51
C ALA A 254 5.76 12.42 6.27
N LYS A 255 7.04 12.79 6.09
CA LYS A 255 7.44 14.16 5.76
C LYS A 255 7.70 14.30 4.26
N PRO A 256 7.27 15.42 3.66
CA PRO A 256 7.61 15.70 2.27
C PRO A 256 9.14 15.77 2.10
N GLU A 257 9.66 14.97 1.18
CA GLU A 257 11.09 15.00 0.85
C GLU A 257 11.38 16.24 -0.04
N SER A 258 12.24 17.12 0.44
CA SER A 258 12.53 18.39 -0.22
C SER A 258 13.11 18.23 -1.63
N ARG A 259 13.91 17.20 -1.86
CA ARG A 259 14.49 16.89 -3.19
C ARG A 259 13.44 16.59 -4.26
N LEU A 260 12.22 16.21 -3.85
CA LEU A 260 11.12 15.95 -4.76
C LEU A 260 10.45 17.23 -5.30
N PHE A 261 10.57 18.36 -4.61
CA PHE A 261 9.90 19.61 -5.04
C PHE A 261 10.35 20.10 -6.43
N ASN A 262 11.55 19.75 -6.85
CA ASN A 262 12.09 20.11 -8.17
C ASN A 262 11.61 19.21 -9.31
N ILE A 263 10.74 18.24 -9.01
CA ILE A 263 10.22 17.30 -10.00
C ILE A 263 8.78 17.69 -10.28
N PRO A 264 8.44 18.07 -11.53
CA PRO A 264 7.09 18.45 -11.89
C PRO A 264 6.10 17.28 -11.69
N VAL A 265 4.92 17.58 -11.18
CA VAL A 265 3.79 16.64 -11.06
C VAL A 265 2.58 17.17 -11.78
N CYS A 266 1.86 16.29 -12.46
CA CYS A 266 0.63 16.62 -13.15
C CYS A 266 -0.51 15.79 -12.57
N SER A 267 -1.62 16.45 -12.19
CA SER A 267 -2.80 15.78 -11.67
C SER A 267 -4.05 16.46 -12.22
N ARG A 268 -4.95 15.68 -12.80
CA ARG A 268 -6.18 16.22 -13.40
C ARG A 268 -7.33 15.20 -13.33
N GLU A 269 -8.54 15.72 -13.25
CA GLU A 269 -9.75 14.96 -13.48
C GLU A 269 -10.33 15.29 -14.86
N TYR A 270 -10.84 14.28 -15.56
CA TYR A 270 -11.47 14.44 -16.86
C TYR A 270 -12.60 13.40 -17.06
N GLN A 271 -13.51 13.71 -17.98
CA GLN A 271 -14.60 12.82 -18.30
C GLN A 271 -14.16 11.74 -19.29
N THR A 272 -14.63 10.52 -19.09
CA THR A 272 -14.29 9.38 -19.95
C THR A 272 -14.67 9.64 -21.41
N ASP A 273 -15.86 10.17 -21.63
CA ASP A 273 -16.41 10.47 -22.99
C ASP A 273 -15.52 11.52 -23.69
N GLU A 274 -15.10 12.58 -22.98
CA GLU A 274 -14.22 13.62 -23.51
C GLU A 274 -12.90 13.04 -24.04
N VAL A 275 -12.30 12.10 -23.32
CA VAL A 275 -11.06 11.46 -23.74
C VAL A 275 -11.25 10.63 -24.99
N PHE A 276 -12.32 9.84 -25.06
CA PHE A 276 -12.59 9.01 -26.25
C PHE A 276 -12.90 9.87 -27.48
N ASP A 277 -13.69 10.93 -27.32
CA ASP A 277 -14.03 11.86 -28.41
C ASP A 277 -12.80 12.59 -28.94
N LEU A 278 -11.93 13.11 -28.05
CA LEU A 278 -10.68 13.76 -28.43
C LEU A 278 -9.73 12.79 -29.17
N ARG A 279 -9.62 11.56 -28.69
CA ARG A 279 -8.78 10.54 -29.32
C ARG A 279 -9.35 10.08 -30.67
N ALA A 280 -10.66 9.92 -30.78
CA ALA A 280 -11.35 9.52 -32.02
C ALA A 280 -11.26 10.61 -33.11
N SER A 281 -11.41 11.89 -32.71
CA SER A 281 -11.34 13.02 -33.63
C SER A 281 -9.88 13.43 -33.98
N LYS A 282 -8.86 12.82 -33.33
CA LYS A 282 -7.46 13.23 -33.45
C LYS A 282 -7.25 14.74 -33.17
N ALA A 283 -8.14 15.32 -32.38
CA ALA A 283 -8.02 16.70 -31.93
C ALA A 283 -6.79 16.87 -31.02
N PRO A 284 -6.18 18.06 -30.97
CA PRO A 284 -5.11 18.35 -30.03
C PRO A 284 -5.64 18.15 -28.62
N LEU A 285 -4.90 17.34 -27.84
CA LEU A 285 -5.21 17.10 -26.43
C LEU A 285 -4.97 18.41 -25.64
N PRO A 286 -5.73 18.67 -24.58
CA PRO A 286 -5.50 19.82 -23.72
C PRO A 286 -4.06 19.85 -23.19
N GLU A 287 -3.46 21.05 -23.18
CA GLU A 287 -2.12 21.21 -22.62
C GLU A 287 -2.10 20.81 -21.14
N ARG A 288 -1.04 20.12 -20.73
CA ARG A 288 -0.88 19.69 -19.35
C ARG A 288 -0.28 20.80 -18.51
N GLU A 289 -0.87 21.01 -17.36
CA GLU A 289 -0.32 21.87 -16.33
C GLU A 289 0.35 21.03 -15.24
N TYR A 290 1.51 21.44 -14.84
CA TYR A 290 2.31 20.78 -13.82
C TYR A 290 2.41 21.65 -12.58
N LEU A 291 2.29 21.06 -11.41
CA LEU A 291 2.66 21.71 -10.16
C LEU A 291 4.19 21.66 -10.05
N TYR A 292 4.82 22.81 -10.25
CA TYR A 292 6.25 22.98 -10.16
C TYR A 292 6.57 24.22 -9.30
N ASN A 293 7.43 24.06 -8.29
CA ASN A 293 7.75 25.13 -7.32
C ASN A 293 6.51 25.79 -6.68
N GLY A 294 5.47 24.98 -6.40
CA GLY A 294 4.23 25.45 -5.78
C GLY A 294 3.28 26.22 -6.68
N LYS A 295 3.55 26.29 -7.99
CA LYS A 295 2.71 26.95 -9.00
C LYS A 295 2.34 25.98 -10.10
N TRP A 296 1.12 26.11 -10.62
CA TRP A 296 0.70 25.41 -11.82
C TRP A 296 1.27 26.13 -13.05
N GLN A 297 1.98 25.40 -13.89
CA GLN A 297 2.72 25.93 -15.05
C GLN A 297 2.66 24.92 -16.19
N THR A 298 2.69 25.42 -17.41
CA THR A 298 2.77 24.57 -18.59
C THR A 298 4.18 24.00 -18.77
N GLU A 299 4.33 22.95 -19.57
CA GLU A 299 5.63 22.33 -19.83
C GLU A 299 6.62 23.34 -20.44
N SER A 300 6.13 24.17 -21.37
CA SER A 300 6.90 25.21 -22.02
C SER A 300 7.42 26.31 -21.05
N GLU A 301 6.61 26.65 -20.03
CA GLU A 301 7.01 27.59 -18.97
C GLU A 301 8.10 26.98 -18.07
N ILE A 302 7.94 25.71 -17.70
CA ILE A 302 8.92 24.99 -16.87
C ILE A 302 10.27 24.89 -17.59
N GLU A 303 10.26 24.58 -18.88
CA GLU A 303 11.49 24.53 -19.68
C GLU A 303 12.19 25.88 -19.76
N ARG A 304 11.45 26.99 -19.92
CA ARG A 304 11.99 28.36 -19.88
C ARG A 304 12.64 28.67 -18.54
N LEU A 305 11.97 28.31 -17.41
CA LEU A 305 12.52 28.56 -16.08
C LEU A 305 13.80 27.76 -15.83
N LYS A 306 13.83 26.47 -16.24
CA LYS A 306 15.04 25.67 -16.17
C LYS A 306 16.19 26.24 -17.02
N ALA A 307 15.89 26.72 -18.21
CA ALA A 307 16.88 27.34 -19.09
C ALA A 307 17.38 28.70 -18.55
N ALA A 308 16.53 29.45 -17.83
CA ALA A 308 16.90 30.71 -17.18
C ALA A 308 17.75 30.52 -15.91
N GLY A 309 17.93 29.28 -15.43
CA GLY A 309 18.70 28.98 -14.21
C GLY A 309 18.04 29.46 -12.93
N GLU A 310 16.74 29.74 -12.96
CA GLU A 310 15.98 30.06 -11.75
C GLU A 310 15.90 28.82 -10.85
N GLN A 311 16.62 28.86 -9.73
CA GLN A 311 16.56 27.83 -8.71
C GLN A 311 15.16 27.82 -8.09
N PRO A 312 14.62 26.61 -7.78
CA PRO A 312 13.33 26.49 -7.13
C PRO A 312 13.32 27.25 -5.81
N ALA A 313 12.26 28.02 -5.58
CA ALA A 313 12.03 28.65 -4.30
C ALA A 313 12.00 27.59 -3.20
N SER A 314 12.83 27.73 -2.18
CA SER A 314 12.80 26.88 -1.00
C SER A 314 11.40 26.92 -0.39
N PRO A 315 10.77 25.80 -0.04
CA PRO A 315 9.48 25.83 0.62
C PRO A 315 9.58 26.64 1.91
N ALA A 316 8.67 27.59 2.07
CA ALA A 316 8.57 28.34 3.32
C ALA A 316 8.35 27.35 4.47
N SER A 317 9.21 27.42 5.46
CA SER A 317 9.26 26.62 6.67
C SER A 317 7.97 26.72 7.49
#